data_ff02df33234371b29dd9f714ffdc0e68
#
_entry.id   ff02df33234371b29dd9f714ffdc0e68
#
_cell.length_a   1.000
_cell.length_b   1.000
_cell.length_c   1.000
_cell.angle_alpha   90.00
_cell.angle_beta   90.00
_cell.angle_gamma   90.00
#
_symmetry.space_group_name_H-M   'P 1'
#
loop_
_entity.id
_entity.type
_entity.pdbx_description
1 polymer ?
#
loop_
_entity_poly.entity_id
_entity_poly.type
_entity_poly.pdbx_seq_one_letter_code
_entity_poly.pdbx_strand_id
1 'polypeptide(L)'
;MKLKIAVLAGDGIGPEIMEQGVAVLSAVAEKFGHEVSYKEALCGAHAIDEVGDPFPEETYQTCKEADAVLFASVGDPKFDNDPTAKVRPEQGLLAMRKRLGLYANIRPVETFDCLIHKSPLKDELVRGTDFICIRELTGGMYFGQKKEGTDEAWDTNYYSRPEVERILRVAYQYARQRRRHVTVVDKANVLASSRLWRKVAQEVMLEYPDVETDFMYVDNAAMRMIQDPRFFDVMVTENTFGDILTDEGSCITGSMGLLPSASTGESTPVFEPIHGSWPQGKGLNIANPLAQILSVAMLFEYFNLQAEGRLIRQAVSASLAANVRTPEIQVEGAPHYGTREVGQWIVDYIRKAAIKRG
;
A
#
# COMPACT_ATOMS: atom_id res chain seq x y z
N MET A 1 24.97 -0.34 -0.73
CA MET A 1 24.20 -0.16 -1.97
C MET A 1 24.04 1.31 -2.25
N LYS A 2 23.87 1.75 -3.55
CA LYS A 2 23.51 3.12 -3.90
C LYS A 2 22.08 3.11 -4.38
N LEU A 3 21.25 4.01 -3.87
CA LEU A 3 19.83 4.12 -4.23
C LEU A 3 19.49 5.58 -4.57
N LYS A 4 18.76 5.76 -5.66
CA LYS A 4 18.16 7.03 -6.07
C LYS A 4 16.66 6.93 -5.80
N ILE A 5 16.14 7.78 -4.94
CA ILE A 5 14.74 7.77 -4.54
C ILE A 5 14.04 9.02 -5.05
N ALA A 6 12.99 8.84 -5.85
CA ALA A 6 12.05 9.92 -6.16
C ALA A 6 11.11 10.08 -4.97
N VAL A 7 10.93 11.30 -4.50
CA VAL A 7 10.09 11.63 -3.34
C VAL A 7 8.90 12.45 -3.79
N LEU A 8 7.71 11.89 -3.65
CA LEU A 8 6.44 12.53 -3.99
C LEU A 8 5.59 12.69 -2.74
N ALA A 9 5.73 13.82 -2.07
CA ALA A 9 5.02 14.09 -0.82
C ALA A 9 3.51 14.27 -1.01
N GLY A 10 3.08 14.82 -2.15
CA GLY A 10 1.66 14.99 -2.52
C GLY A 10 0.92 15.98 -1.64
N ASP A 11 -0.29 15.61 -1.22
CA ASP A 11 -1.29 16.50 -0.66
C ASP A 11 -1.60 16.20 0.82
N GLY A 12 -2.31 17.12 1.47
CA GLY A 12 -2.85 16.92 2.82
C GLY A 12 -1.78 16.66 3.87
N ILE A 13 -1.87 15.51 4.55
CA ILE A 13 -0.88 15.03 5.53
C ILE A 13 0.39 14.45 4.88
N GLY A 14 0.38 14.29 3.55
CA GLY A 14 1.48 13.67 2.80
C GLY A 14 2.86 14.23 3.13
N PRO A 15 3.10 15.55 3.10
CA PRO A 15 4.39 16.14 3.46
C PRO A 15 4.87 15.80 4.87
N GLU A 16 3.97 15.77 5.86
CA GLU A 16 4.32 15.49 7.25
C GLU A 16 4.78 14.04 7.46
N ILE A 17 4.04 13.08 6.88
CA ILE A 17 4.39 11.66 7.00
C ILE A 17 5.60 11.31 6.12
N MET A 18 5.76 11.97 4.96
CA MET A 18 6.91 11.78 4.08
C MET A 18 8.22 12.19 4.76
N GLU A 19 8.21 13.32 5.49
CA GLU A 19 9.36 13.76 6.28
C GLU A 19 9.84 12.64 7.22
N GLN A 20 8.91 11.93 7.88
CA GLN A 20 9.25 10.83 8.78
C GLN A 20 9.74 9.59 8.03
N GLY A 21 9.12 9.26 6.88
CA GLY A 21 9.58 8.18 6.01
C GLY A 21 11.02 8.38 5.51
N VAL A 22 11.32 9.58 5.02
CA VAL A 22 12.68 9.96 4.55
C VAL A 22 13.69 9.94 5.69
N ALA A 23 13.31 10.43 6.87
CA ALA A 23 14.19 10.42 8.06
C ALA A 23 14.55 8.99 8.47
N VAL A 24 13.57 8.07 8.48
CA VAL A 24 13.79 6.64 8.78
C VAL A 24 14.64 5.97 7.69
N LEU A 25 14.36 6.22 6.43
CA LEU A 25 15.14 5.69 5.30
C LEU A 25 16.61 6.12 5.42
N SER A 26 16.84 7.40 5.71
CA SER A 26 18.21 7.96 5.89
C SER A 26 18.93 7.33 7.08
N ALA A 27 18.24 7.17 8.24
CA ALA A 27 18.83 6.57 9.43
C ALA A 27 19.24 5.10 9.21
N VAL A 28 18.43 4.34 8.49
CA VAL A 28 18.74 2.95 8.12
C VAL A 28 19.90 2.91 7.13
N ALA A 29 19.86 3.75 6.10
CA ALA A 29 20.93 3.83 5.10
C ALA A 29 22.27 4.17 5.74
N GLU A 30 22.31 5.18 6.61
CA GLU A 30 23.51 5.55 7.40
C GLU A 30 24.03 4.35 8.21
N LYS A 31 23.13 3.69 8.93
CA LYS A 31 23.47 2.58 9.82
C LYS A 31 24.08 1.38 9.10
N PHE A 32 23.58 1.06 7.92
CA PHE A 32 24.05 -0.09 7.13
C PHE A 32 25.08 0.27 6.05
N GLY A 33 25.47 1.55 5.95
CA GLY A 33 26.47 2.01 5.01
C GLY A 33 25.98 2.06 3.56
N HIS A 34 24.70 2.39 3.35
CA HIS A 34 24.16 2.65 2.03
C HIS A 34 24.28 4.13 1.67
N GLU A 35 24.42 4.42 0.38
CA GLU A 35 24.35 5.77 -0.17
C GLU A 35 22.96 5.99 -0.75
N VAL A 36 22.21 6.97 -0.27
CA VAL A 36 20.87 7.29 -0.77
C VAL A 36 20.86 8.75 -1.22
N SER A 37 20.32 8.97 -2.41
CA SER A 37 20.04 10.31 -2.93
C SER A 37 18.54 10.48 -3.17
N TYR A 38 18.05 11.69 -2.92
CA TYR A 38 16.64 12.04 -3.04
C TYR A 38 16.43 13.07 -4.11
N LYS A 39 15.36 12.91 -4.90
CA LYS A 39 14.88 13.93 -5.82
C LYS A 39 13.39 14.12 -5.62
N GLU A 40 13.00 15.28 -5.12
CA GLU A 40 11.61 15.66 -4.95
C GLU A 40 10.95 16.01 -6.29
N ALA A 41 9.65 15.69 -6.43
CA ALA A 41 8.86 16.04 -7.59
C ALA A 41 7.40 16.31 -7.22
N LEU A 42 6.74 17.16 -8.02
CA LEU A 42 5.35 17.58 -7.81
C LEU A 42 4.37 16.46 -8.18
N CYS A 43 3.32 16.27 -7.38
CA CYS A 43 2.20 15.39 -7.73
C CYS A 43 0.92 15.84 -7.02
N GLY A 44 -0.23 15.34 -7.52
CA GLY A 44 -1.53 15.57 -6.91
C GLY A 44 -2.08 16.98 -7.09
N ALA A 45 -2.83 17.45 -6.11
CA ALA A 45 -3.44 18.77 -6.10
C ALA A 45 -2.41 19.91 -6.14
N HIS A 46 -1.28 19.71 -5.43
CA HIS A 46 -0.19 20.69 -5.46
C HIS A 46 0.39 20.86 -6.87
N ALA A 47 0.56 19.79 -7.62
CA ALA A 47 1.03 19.85 -9.00
C ALA A 47 -0.01 20.51 -9.94
N ILE A 48 -1.31 20.26 -9.72
CA ILE A 48 -2.37 20.95 -10.48
C ILE A 48 -2.32 22.47 -10.24
N ASP A 49 -2.13 22.88 -8.98
CA ASP A 49 -2.07 24.31 -8.63
C ASP A 49 -0.86 25.00 -9.28
N GLU A 50 0.29 24.35 -9.35
CA GLU A 50 1.53 24.93 -9.87
C GLU A 50 1.62 24.89 -11.40
N VAL A 51 1.21 23.77 -12.02
CA VAL A 51 1.45 23.54 -13.46
C VAL A 51 0.22 23.03 -14.23
N GLY A 52 -0.93 22.85 -13.58
CA GLY A 52 -2.17 22.40 -14.21
C GLY A 52 -2.25 20.90 -14.54
N ASP A 53 -1.29 20.10 -14.08
CA ASP A 53 -1.20 18.66 -14.33
C ASP A 53 -0.92 17.91 -13.02
N PRO A 54 -1.72 16.90 -12.63
CA PRO A 54 -1.52 16.15 -11.39
C PRO A 54 -0.29 15.23 -11.42
N PHE A 55 0.28 14.93 -12.59
CA PHE A 55 1.49 14.12 -12.76
C PHE A 55 2.31 14.62 -13.96
N PRO A 56 3.02 15.76 -13.79
CA PRO A 56 3.77 16.39 -14.85
C PRO A 56 4.82 15.50 -15.49
N GLU A 57 5.20 15.79 -16.73
CA GLU A 57 6.23 15.04 -17.45
C GLU A 57 7.57 15.02 -16.69
N GLU A 58 7.95 16.13 -16.05
CA GLU A 58 9.17 16.19 -15.23
C GLU A 58 9.12 15.20 -14.05
N THR A 59 7.95 15.08 -13.40
CA THR A 59 7.72 14.10 -12.32
C THR A 59 7.86 12.68 -12.84
N TYR A 60 7.27 12.40 -14.00
CA TYR A 60 7.41 11.07 -14.61
C TYR A 60 8.87 10.73 -14.91
N GLN A 61 9.63 11.65 -15.49
CA GLN A 61 11.06 11.43 -15.78
C GLN A 61 11.85 11.22 -14.48
N THR A 62 11.55 12.00 -13.43
CA THR A 62 12.16 11.82 -12.11
C THR A 62 11.90 10.44 -11.54
N CYS A 63 10.65 9.95 -11.62
CA CYS A 63 10.29 8.61 -11.20
C CYS A 63 10.99 7.52 -12.02
N LYS A 64 11.04 7.69 -13.35
CA LYS A 64 11.64 6.72 -14.27
C LYS A 64 13.15 6.57 -14.09
N GLU A 65 13.85 7.64 -13.72
CA GLU A 65 15.29 7.67 -13.49
C GLU A 65 15.70 7.20 -12.08
N ALA A 66 14.74 7.08 -11.18
CA ALA A 66 14.96 6.60 -9.82
C ALA A 66 14.98 5.06 -9.74
N ASP A 67 15.60 4.53 -8.70
CA ASP A 67 15.54 3.11 -8.38
C ASP A 67 14.21 2.74 -7.71
N ALA A 68 13.62 3.68 -6.95
CA ALA A 68 12.31 3.56 -6.34
C ALA A 68 11.64 4.92 -6.15
N VAL A 69 10.32 4.92 -6.08
CA VAL A 69 9.51 6.08 -5.71
C VAL A 69 8.99 5.87 -4.29
N LEU A 70 9.20 6.84 -3.43
CA LEU A 70 8.51 6.96 -2.15
C LEU A 70 7.40 8.00 -2.33
N PHE A 71 6.17 7.56 -2.22
CA PHE A 71 4.98 8.35 -2.43
C PHE A 71 4.16 8.41 -1.13
N ALA A 72 3.50 9.53 -0.83
CA ALA A 72 2.66 9.62 0.35
C ALA A 72 1.17 9.55 0.00
N SER A 73 0.56 10.64 -0.41
CA SER A 73 -0.87 10.67 -0.68
C SER A 73 -1.26 11.79 -1.62
N VAL A 74 -2.37 11.64 -2.32
CA VAL A 74 -2.98 12.69 -3.14
C VAL A 74 -4.46 12.83 -2.83
N GLY A 75 -5.01 13.99 -3.14
CA GLY A 75 -6.41 14.32 -2.98
C GLY A 75 -6.63 15.65 -2.26
N ASP A 76 -7.54 16.47 -2.78
CA ASP A 76 -7.98 17.71 -2.14
C ASP A 76 -9.47 17.93 -2.42
N PRO A 77 -10.33 18.06 -1.39
CA PRO A 77 -11.78 18.24 -1.53
C PRO A 77 -12.20 19.40 -2.43
N LYS A 78 -11.32 20.37 -2.67
CA LYS A 78 -11.61 21.47 -3.59
C LYS A 78 -11.88 21.01 -5.03
N PHE A 79 -11.26 19.87 -5.44
CA PHE A 79 -11.50 19.28 -6.76
C PHE A 79 -12.72 18.37 -6.80
N ASP A 80 -13.08 17.72 -5.67
CA ASP A 80 -14.26 16.85 -5.57
C ASP A 80 -15.56 17.64 -5.65
N ASN A 81 -15.56 18.83 -5.04
CA ASN A 81 -16.73 19.71 -4.95
C ASN A 81 -16.85 20.66 -6.16
N ASP A 82 -15.89 20.67 -7.08
CA ASP A 82 -15.93 21.49 -8.28
C ASP A 82 -16.39 20.66 -9.49
N PRO A 83 -17.66 20.81 -9.95
CA PRO A 83 -18.14 20.09 -11.12
C PRO A 83 -17.48 20.56 -12.43
N THR A 84 -16.73 21.68 -12.40
CA THR A 84 -16.02 22.22 -13.57
C THR A 84 -14.56 21.78 -13.61
N ALA A 85 -14.06 21.08 -12.60
CA ALA A 85 -12.70 20.59 -12.53
C ALA A 85 -12.39 19.65 -13.71
N LYS A 86 -11.48 20.07 -14.59
CA LYS A 86 -11.09 19.29 -15.77
C LYS A 86 -10.14 18.14 -15.44
N VAL A 87 -9.39 18.29 -14.35
CA VAL A 87 -8.44 17.30 -13.85
C VAL A 87 -8.58 17.16 -12.34
N ARG A 88 -8.28 15.95 -11.83
CA ARG A 88 -8.36 15.61 -10.41
C ARG A 88 -7.04 15.00 -9.94
N PRO A 89 -6.65 15.18 -8.65
CA PRO A 89 -5.40 14.62 -8.11
C PRO A 89 -5.24 13.12 -8.34
N GLU A 90 -6.32 12.35 -8.20
CA GLU A 90 -6.36 10.88 -8.36
C GLU A 90 -6.00 10.43 -9.78
N GLN A 91 -6.27 11.26 -10.78
CA GLN A 91 -5.87 10.98 -12.17
C GLN A 91 -4.34 10.95 -12.30
N GLY A 92 -3.61 11.72 -11.49
CA GLY A 92 -2.16 11.68 -11.42
C GLY A 92 -1.65 10.33 -10.91
N LEU A 93 -2.27 9.78 -9.88
CA LEU A 93 -1.93 8.46 -9.35
C LEU A 93 -2.18 7.35 -10.39
N LEU A 94 -3.32 7.40 -11.07
CA LEU A 94 -3.64 6.45 -12.15
C LEU A 94 -2.67 6.58 -13.33
N ALA A 95 -2.31 7.81 -13.69
CA ALA A 95 -1.31 8.07 -14.73
C ALA A 95 0.07 7.52 -14.35
N MET A 96 0.51 7.73 -13.11
CA MET A 96 1.76 7.17 -12.58
C MET A 96 1.78 5.65 -12.69
N ARG A 97 0.76 4.97 -12.18
CA ARG A 97 0.62 3.51 -12.23
C ARG A 97 0.69 2.97 -13.65
N LYS A 98 -0.04 3.60 -14.57
CA LYS A 98 -0.07 3.22 -15.99
C LYS A 98 1.27 3.45 -16.67
N ARG A 99 1.86 4.64 -16.51
CA ARG A 99 3.09 5.05 -17.21
C ARG A 99 4.32 4.29 -16.72
N LEU A 100 4.35 3.90 -15.44
CA LEU A 100 5.41 3.08 -14.87
C LEU A 100 5.11 1.56 -14.99
N GLY A 101 3.97 1.16 -15.57
CA GLY A 101 3.61 -0.25 -15.75
C GLY A 101 3.44 -1.02 -14.44
N LEU A 102 2.90 -0.37 -13.40
CA LEU A 102 2.74 -0.93 -12.06
C LEU A 102 1.47 -1.78 -11.98
N TYR A 103 1.57 -3.06 -12.28
CA TYR A 103 0.41 -3.95 -12.34
C TYR A 103 0.12 -4.72 -11.05
N ALA A 104 1.08 -4.85 -10.15
CA ALA A 104 0.93 -5.59 -8.91
C ALA A 104 1.00 -4.65 -7.70
N ASN A 105 -0.09 -4.53 -6.94
CA ASN A 105 -0.11 -3.81 -5.68
C ASN A 105 -0.15 -4.80 -4.53
N ILE A 106 0.86 -4.75 -3.69
CA ILE A 106 1.09 -5.63 -2.55
C ILE A 106 0.66 -4.90 -1.30
N ARG A 107 -0.37 -5.40 -0.62
CA ARG A 107 -0.95 -4.81 0.58
C ARG A 107 -0.94 -5.81 1.74
N PRO A 108 0.07 -5.79 2.62
CA PRO A 108 0.06 -6.62 3.81
C PRO A 108 -0.97 -6.10 4.83
N VAL A 109 -1.65 -7.04 5.48
CA VAL A 109 -2.61 -6.80 6.57
C VAL A 109 -2.13 -7.60 7.78
N GLU A 110 -1.60 -6.90 8.77
CA GLU A 110 -1.02 -7.50 9.97
C GLU A 110 -1.55 -6.80 11.22
N THR A 111 -1.91 -7.58 12.25
CA THR A 111 -2.34 -7.04 13.54
C THR A 111 -1.21 -7.00 14.53
N PHE A 112 -1.12 -5.89 15.26
CA PHE A 112 -0.18 -5.73 16.36
C PHE A 112 -0.86 -6.07 17.69
N ASP A 113 -0.31 -6.99 18.48
CA ASP A 113 -0.90 -7.43 19.75
C ASP A 113 -1.28 -6.30 20.70
N CYS A 114 -0.48 -5.24 20.74
CA CYS A 114 -0.73 -4.06 21.57
C CYS A 114 -1.83 -3.13 21.04
N LEU A 115 -2.35 -3.36 19.85
CA LEU A 115 -3.41 -2.58 19.19
C LEU A 115 -4.70 -3.37 18.93
N ILE A 116 -4.76 -4.62 19.30
CA ILE A 116 -5.92 -5.49 19.06
C ILE A 116 -7.23 -4.86 19.56
N HIS A 117 -7.17 -4.15 20.70
CA HIS A 117 -8.33 -3.43 21.26
C HIS A 117 -8.85 -2.29 20.37
N LYS A 118 -8.15 -1.89 19.33
CA LYS A 118 -8.61 -0.90 18.33
C LYS A 118 -9.41 -1.54 17.19
N SER A 119 -9.31 -2.86 17.01
CA SER A 119 -10.15 -3.57 16.06
C SER A 119 -11.62 -3.52 16.49
N PRO A 120 -12.57 -3.38 15.56
CA PRO A 120 -13.98 -3.50 15.86
C PRO A 120 -14.42 -4.96 16.10
N LEU A 121 -13.54 -5.91 15.81
CA LEU A 121 -13.80 -7.33 15.99
C LEU A 121 -13.28 -7.82 17.35
N LYS A 122 -13.75 -8.99 17.77
CA LYS A 122 -13.29 -9.62 19.02
C LYS A 122 -11.82 -10.01 18.91
N ASP A 123 -11.08 -9.86 20.02
CA ASP A 123 -9.65 -10.14 20.12
C ASP A 123 -9.28 -11.54 19.60
N GLU A 124 -10.06 -12.57 19.95
CA GLU A 124 -9.81 -13.95 19.55
C GLU A 124 -9.91 -14.19 18.03
N LEU A 125 -10.62 -13.32 17.29
CA LEU A 125 -10.75 -13.41 15.84
C LEU A 125 -9.55 -12.77 15.12
N VAL A 126 -9.07 -11.64 15.64
CA VAL A 126 -8.08 -10.82 14.93
C VAL A 126 -6.65 -11.07 15.37
N ARG A 127 -6.43 -11.62 16.55
CA ARG A 127 -5.08 -11.90 17.07
C ARG A 127 -4.32 -12.85 16.14
N GLY A 128 -3.15 -12.42 15.70
CA GLY A 128 -2.30 -13.19 14.78
C GLY A 128 -2.78 -13.16 13.34
N THR A 129 -3.62 -12.19 12.95
CA THR A 129 -3.89 -11.92 11.53
C THR A 129 -2.62 -11.45 10.85
N ASP A 130 -2.24 -12.15 9.79
CA ASP A 130 -1.10 -11.85 8.92
C ASP A 130 -1.37 -12.44 7.54
N PHE A 131 -1.83 -11.62 6.60
CA PHE A 131 -1.99 -12.00 5.21
C PHE A 131 -1.57 -10.87 4.27
N ILE A 132 -1.38 -11.20 3.00
CA ILE A 132 -1.09 -10.22 1.96
C ILE A 132 -2.19 -10.26 0.91
N CYS A 133 -2.71 -9.10 0.52
CA CYS A 133 -3.54 -8.97 -0.67
C CYS A 133 -2.68 -8.52 -1.86
N ILE A 134 -2.68 -9.30 -2.91
CA ILE A 134 -2.08 -8.98 -4.22
C ILE A 134 -3.22 -8.52 -5.14
N ARG A 135 -3.30 -7.19 -5.32
CA ARG A 135 -4.30 -6.53 -6.15
C ARG A 135 -3.73 -6.29 -7.53
N GLU A 136 -4.40 -6.76 -8.59
CA GLU A 136 -4.11 -6.28 -9.95
C GLU A 136 -4.43 -4.79 -10.03
N LEU A 137 -3.55 -3.97 -10.60
CA LEU A 137 -3.62 -2.53 -10.41
C LEU A 137 -3.90 -1.73 -11.69
N THR A 138 -3.80 -2.32 -12.88
CA THR A 138 -3.83 -1.61 -14.17
C THR A 138 -4.94 -2.06 -15.12
N GLY A 139 -5.77 -3.00 -14.70
CA GLY A 139 -6.94 -3.49 -15.44
C GLY A 139 -8.28 -3.15 -14.79
N GLY A 140 -9.31 -3.81 -15.26
CA GLY A 140 -10.66 -3.74 -14.71
C GLY A 140 -11.40 -2.44 -14.99
N MET A 141 -12.38 -2.14 -14.14
CA MET A 141 -13.29 -1.00 -14.33
C MET A 141 -12.56 0.36 -14.25
N TYR A 142 -11.48 0.47 -13.50
CA TYR A 142 -10.76 1.74 -13.32
C TYR A 142 -10.02 2.19 -14.58
N PHE A 143 -9.63 1.23 -15.44
CA PHE A 143 -8.89 1.47 -16.67
C PHE A 143 -9.64 1.08 -17.95
N GLY A 144 -10.82 0.49 -17.82
CA GLY A 144 -11.67 0.11 -18.91
C GLY A 144 -12.31 1.30 -19.65
N GLN A 145 -12.95 1.01 -20.75
CA GLN A 145 -13.78 2.01 -21.44
C GLN A 145 -14.93 2.41 -20.54
N LYS A 146 -15.25 3.69 -20.55
CA LYS A 146 -16.33 4.27 -19.76
C LYS A 146 -17.15 5.27 -20.56
N LYS A 147 -18.41 5.42 -20.17
CA LYS A 147 -19.29 6.48 -20.64
C LYS A 147 -19.87 7.19 -19.42
N GLU A 148 -19.71 8.49 -19.39
CA GLU A 148 -20.34 9.37 -18.41
C GLU A 148 -21.45 10.17 -19.11
N GLY A 149 -22.63 10.25 -18.53
CA GLY A 149 -23.77 10.96 -19.08
C GLY A 149 -24.85 11.20 -18.04
N THR A 150 -25.86 12.03 -18.39
CA THR A 150 -26.96 12.39 -17.49
C THR A 150 -28.02 11.31 -17.31
N ASP A 151 -28.24 10.49 -18.33
CA ASP A 151 -29.31 9.49 -18.35
C ASP A 151 -28.79 8.05 -18.29
N GLU A 152 -27.53 7.84 -18.67
CA GLU A 152 -26.86 6.55 -18.62
C GLU A 152 -25.35 6.72 -18.41
N ALA A 153 -24.77 5.82 -17.65
CA ALA A 153 -23.32 5.73 -17.44
C ALA A 153 -22.91 4.26 -17.35
N TRP A 154 -21.69 3.94 -17.80
CA TRP A 154 -21.14 2.58 -17.67
C TRP A 154 -19.62 2.57 -17.64
N ASP A 155 -19.08 1.55 -16.96
CA ASP A 155 -17.67 1.21 -16.92
C ASP A 155 -17.48 -0.24 -17.38
N THR A 156 -16.42 -0.49 -18.16
CA THR A 156 -16.11 -1.83 -18.66
C THR A 156 -15.10 -2.51 -17.76
N ASN A 157 -15.47 -3.64 -17.17
CA ASN A 157 -14.55 -4.51 -16.44
C ASN A 157 -13.84 -5.45 -17.42
N TYR A 158 -12.70 -5.01 -17.95
CA TYR A 158 -11.95 -5.75 -18.96
C TYR A 158 -10.65 -6.32 -18.38
N TYR A 159 -10.37 -7.59 -18.68
CA TYR A 159 -9.11 -8.28 -18.41
C TYR A 159 -8.71 -9.15 -19.59
N SER A 160 -7.42 -9.14 -19.90
CA SER A 160 -6.80 -10.08 -20.83
C SER A 160 -6.09 -11.21 -20.08
N ARG A 161 -5.86 -12.34 -20.76
CA ARG A 161 -5.10 -13.46 -20.19
C ARG A 161 -3.71 -13.06 -19.65
N PRO A 162 -2.86 -12.31 -20.39
CA PRO A 162 -1.54 -11.92 -19.89
C PRO A 162 -1.59 -11.09 -18.59
N GLU A 163 -2.59 -10.22 -18.44
CA GLU A 163 -2.77 -9.42 -17.21
C GLU A 163 -3.07 -10.33 -16.02
N VAL A 164 -3.93 -11.33 -16.20
CA VAL A 164 -4.27 -12.28 -15.14
C VAL A 164 -3.09 -13.20 -14.83
N GLU A 165 -2.39 -13.71 -15.83
CA GLU A 165 -1.23 -14.60 -15.62
C GLU A 165 -0.11 -13.92 -14.83
N ARG A 166 0.24 -12.68 -15.19
CA ARG A 166 1.35 -11.97 -14.53
C ARG A 166 1.08 -11.71 -13.04
N ILE A 167 -0.15 -11.32 -12.67
CA ILE A 167 -0.49 -11.05 -11.29
C ILE A 167 -0.58 -12.33 -10.45
N LEU A 168 -1.10 -13.42 -11.02
CA LEU A 168 -1.13 -14.73 -10.37
C LEU A 168 0.28 -15.22 -10.04
N ARG A 169 1.22 -15.12 -10.99
CA ARG A 169 2.63 -15.51 -10.73
C ARG A 169 3.26 -14.69 -9.60
N VAL A 170 2.94 -13.41 -9.49
CA VAL A 170 3.37 -12.60 -8.34
C VAL A 170 2.81 -13.20 -7.04
N ALA A 171 1.52 -13.52 -6.99
CA ALA A 171 0.90 -14.09 -5.80
C ALA A 171 1.53 -15.42 -5.38
N TYR A 172 1.79 -16.31 -6.32
CA TYR A 172 2.46 -17.60 -6.03
C TYR A 172 3.90 -17.40 -5.55
N GLN A 173 4.64 -16.43 -6.08
CA GLN A 173 6.00 -16.13 -5.61
C GLN A 173 5.99 -15.62 -4.16
N TYR A 174 5.03 -14.77 -3.79
CA TYR A 174 4.84 -14.36 -2.40
C TYR A 174 4.42 -15.52 -1.51
N ALA A 175 3.51 -16.37 -1.95
CA ALA A 175 3.07 -17.54 -1.17
C ALA A 175 4.22 -18.50 -0.84
N ARG A 176 5.17 -18.73 -1.77
CA ARG A 176 6.36 -19.54 -1.53
C ARG A 176 7.26 -19.05 -0.40
N GLN A 177 7.22 -17.74 -0.12
CA GLN A 177 7.97 -17.10 0.97
C GLN A 177 7.18 -17.05 2.28
N ARG A 178 5.92 -17.51 2.27
CA ARG A 178 4.98 -17.49 3.38
C ARG A 178 4.44 -18.88 3.68
N ARG A 179 3.16 -19.02 4.00
CA ARG A 179 2.53 -20.30 4.39
C ARG A 179 2.13 -21.19 3.22
N ARG A 180 2.47 -20.81 1.98
CA ARG A 180 2.22 -21.55 0.74
C ARG A 180 0.74 -21.79 0.46
N HIS A 181 -0.10 -20.80 0.70
CA HIS A 181 -1.51 -20.84 0.41
C HIS A 181 -1.93 -19.60 -0.38
N VAL A 182 -2.62 -19.79 -1.51
CA VAL A 182 -3.16 -18.73 -2.35
C VAL A 182 -4.67 -18.86 -2.44
N THR A 183 -5.40 -17.81 -2.05
CA THR A 183 -6.84 -17.69 -2.29
C THR A 183 -7.09 -16.77 -3.47
N VAL A 184 -7.61 -17.31 -4.56
CA VAL A 184 -8.03 -16.54 -5.75
C VAL A 184 -9.44 -16.03 -5.52
N VAL A 185 -9.59 -14.71 -5.39
CA VAL A 185 -10.88 -14.08 -5.13
C VAL A 185 -11.46 -13.50 -6.42
N ASP A 186 -12.68 -13.95 -6.77
CA ASP A 186 -13.35 -13.57 -8.00
C ASP A 186 -14.89 -13.48 -7.83
N LYS A 187 -15.62 -13.26 -8.93
CA LYS A 187 -17.09 -13.34 -9.01
C LYS A 187 -17.52 -14.18 -10.23
N ALA A 188 -16.92 -15.35 -10.39
CA ALA A 188 -17.06 -16.18 -11.60
C ALA A 188 -18.50 -16.70 -11.82
N ASN A 189 -19.32 -16.77 -10.76
CA ASN A 189 -20.73 -17.12 -10.90
C ASN A 189 -21.56 -16.07 -11.68
N VAL A 190 -21.05 -14.82 -11.77
CA VAL A 190 -21.75 -13.70 -12.45
C VAL A 190 -20.94 -13.12 -13.59
N LEU A 191 -19.66 -12.76 -13.37
CA LEU A 191 -18.87 -11.97 -14.29
C LEU A 191 -18.07 -12.82 -15.29
N ALA A 192 -18.09 -12.42 -16.54
CA ALA A 192 -17.31 -13.06 -17.62
C ALA A 192 -15.79 -12.87 -17.39
N SER A 193 -15.37 -11.67 -16.97
CA SER A 193 -14.00 -11.38 -16.60
C SER A 193 -13.50 -12.30 -15.47
N SER A 194 -14.30 -12.51 -14.43
CA SER A 194 -13.96 -13.42 -13.33
C SER A 194 -13.91 -14.89 -13.76
N ARG A 195 -14.71 -15.32 -14.74
CA ARG A 195 -14.58 -16.66 -15.32
C ARG A 195 -13.26 -16.85 -16.06
N LEU A 196 -12.79 -15.81 -16.78
CA LEU A 196 -11.45 -15.82 -17.36
C LEU A 196 -10.37 -15.92 -16.26
N TRP A 197 -10.47 -15.10 -15.21
CA TRP A 197 -9.56 -15.14 -14.07
C TRP A 197 -9.45 -16.55 -13.48
N ARG A 198 -10.57 -17.19 -13.18
CA ARG A 198 -10.62 -18.54 -12.60
C ARG A 198 -10.00 -19.58 -13.53
N LYS A 199 -10.32 -19.51 -14.83
CA LYS A 199 -9.74 -20.42 -15.82
C LYS A 199 -8.22 -20.28 -15.90
N VAL A 200 -7.71 -19.06 -15.97
CA VAL A 200 -6.27 -18.79 -16.03
C VAL A 200 -5.59 -19.23 -14.71
N ALA A 201 -6.23 -18.97 -13.56
CA ALA A 201 -5.69 -19.41 -12.28
C ALA A 201 -5.59 -20.94 -12.17
N GLN A 202 -6.58 -21.67 -12.68
CA GLN A 202 -6.54 -23.14 -12.75
C GLN A 202 -5.40 -23.67 -13.63
N GLU A 203 -4.98 -22.93 -14.63
CA GLU A 203 -3.83 -23.28 -15.48
C GLU A 203 -2.51 -22.91 -14.78
N VAL A 204 -2.39 -21.69 -14.25
CA VAL A 204 -1.16 -21.19 -13.61
C VAL A 204 -0.83 -21.97 -12.32
N MET A 205 -1.83 -22.39 -11.53
CA MET A 205 -1.58 -23.16 -10.30
C MET A 205 -0.81 -24.46 -10.55
N LEU A 206 -0.90 -25.02 -11.76
CA LEU A 206 -0.16 -26.23 -12.12
C LEU A 206 1.36 -26.00 -12.21
N GLU A 207 1.80 -24.76 -12.38
CA GLU A 207 3.21 -24.34 -12.34
C GLU A 207 3.75 -24.29 -10.89
N TYR A 208 2.86 -24.34 -9.88
CA TYR A 208 3.16 -24.17 -8.46
C TYR A 208 2.58 -25.31 -7.58
N PRO A 209 2.93 -26.58 -7.84
CA PRO A 209 2.34 -27.74 -7.14
C PRO A 209 2.68 -27.79 -5.64
N ASP A 210 3.62 -26.95 -5.20
CA ASP A 210 4.04 -26.78 -3.80
C ASP A 210 3.22 -25.73 -3.04
N VAL A 211 2.24 -25.08 -3.69
CA VAL A 211 1.38 -24.05 -3.11
C VAL A 211 -0.08 -24.51 -3.17
N GLU A 212 -0.74 -24.56 -2.03
CA GLU A 212 -2.18 -24.82 -1.95
C GLU A 212 -2.96 -23.66 -2.57
N THR A 213 -3.99 -23.97 -3.37
CA THR A 213 -4.80 -22.96 -4.05
C THR A 213 -6.28 -23.24 -3.82
N ASP A 214 -7.00 -22.24 -3.34
CA ASP A 214 -8.44 -22.25 -3.29
C ASP A 214 -9.07 -21.08 -4.09
N PHE A 215 -10.37 -21.16 -4.33
CA PHE A 215 -11.15 -20.17 -5.06
C PHE A 215 -12.32 -19.72 -4.23
N MET A 216 -12.45 -18.42 -4.07
CA MET A 216 -13.51 -17.83 -3.24
C MET A 216 -14.22 -16.71 -4.00
N TYR A 217 -15.55 -16.66 -3.92
CA TYR A 217 -16.28 -15.50 -4.41
C TYR A 217 -16.02 -14.30 -3.50
N VAL A 218 -15.97 -13.11 -4.07
CA VAL A 218 -15.62 -11.88 -3.35
C VAL A 218 -16.53 -11.60 -2.16
N ASP A 219 -17.82 -11.89 -2.27
CA ASP A 219 -18.78 -11.78 -1.17
C ASP A 219 -18.47 -12.76 -0.02
N ASN A 220 -18.04 -13.99 -0.34
CA ASN A 220 -17.58 -14.95 0.65
C ASN A 220 -16.24 -14.52 1.27
N ALA A 221 -15.34 -13.94 0.48
CA ALA A 221 -14.07 -13.43 0.99
C ALA A 221 -14.29 -12.29 2.00
N ALA A 222 -15.19 -11.34 1.70
CA ALA A 222 -15.56 -10.27 2.62
C ALA A 222 -16.12 -10.84 3.94
N MET A 223 -17.06 -11.81 3.88
CA MET A 223 -17.55 -12.48 5.10
C MET A 223 -16.43 -13.21 5.85
N ARG A 224 -15.55 -13.93 5.14
CA ARG A 224 -14.47 -14.71 5.75
C ARG A 224 -13.45 -13.83 6.45
N MET A 225 -13.16 -12.65 5.89
CA MET A 225 -12.25 -11.67 6.49
C MET A 225 -12.73 -11.20 7.87
N ILE A 226 -14.05 -11.07 8.07
CA ILE A 226 -14.64 -10.70 9.35
C ILE A 226 -14.72 -11.90 10.31
N GLN A 227 -15.01 -13.09 9.81
CA GLN A 227 -15.21 -14.29 10.63
C GLN A 227 -13.91 -14.95 11.06
N ASP A 228 -12.91 -14.97 10.19
CA ASP A 228 -11.62 -15.63 10.42
C ASP A 228 -10.55 -15.07 9.46
N PRO A 229 -10.01 -13.87 9.70
CA PRO A 229 -9.02 -13.25 8.82
C PRO A 229 -7.71 -14.05 8.72
N ARG A 230 -7.40 -14.91 9.72
CA ARG A 230 -6.21 -15.77 9.72
C ARG A 230 -6.25 -16.89 8.69
N PHE A 231 -7.43 -17.15 8.11
CA PHE A 231 -7.59 -18.10 7.01
C PHE A 231 -6.68 -17.73 5.82
N PHE A 232 -6.62 -16.44 5.50
CA PHE A 232 -5.87 -15.96 4.34
C PHE A 232 -4.37 -15.92 4.61
N ASP A 233 -3.58 -16.38 3.64
CA ASP A 233 -2.13 -16.18 3.57
C ASP A 233 -1.77 -15.19 2.47
N VAL A 234 -2.03 -15.56 1.21
CA VAL A 234 -1.94 -14.66 0.06
C VAL A 234 -3.28 -14.66 -0.66
N MET A 235 -3.96 -13.53 -0.64
CA MET A 235 -5.15 -13.27 -1.43
C MET A 235 -4.73 -12.64 -2.75
N VAL A 236 -5.27 -13.10 -3.88
CA VAL A 236 -5.07 -12.44 -5.17
C VAL A 236 -6.41 -12.16 -5.82
N THR A 237 -6.57 -10.94 -6.34
CA THR A 237 -7.83 -10.50 -6.91
C THR A 237 -7.66 -9.36 -7.92
N GLU A 238 -8.74 -9.08 -8.63
CA GLU A 238 -8.84 -7.98 -9.58
C GLU A 238 -8.85 -6.61 -8.88
N ASN A 239 -8.74 -5.55 -9.67
CA ASN A 239 -8.51 -4.19 -9.20
C ASN A 239 -9.57 -3.69 -8.19
N THR A 240 -10.84 -3.72 -8.60
CA THR A 240 -11.94 -3.17 -7.77
C THR A 240 -12.19 -3.98 -6.51
N PHE A 241 -12.16 -5.32 -6.61
CA PHE A 241 -12.33 -6.16 -5.43
C PHE A 241 -11.16 -6.01 -4.45
N GLY A 242 -9.94 -5.92 -4.97
CA GLY A 242 -8.74 -5.70 -4.16
C GLY A 242 -8.76 -4.36 -3.43
N ASP A 243 -9.30 -3.32 -4.05
CA ASP A 243 -9.47 -2.01 -3.43
C ASP A 243 -10.39 -2.11 -2.20
N ILE A 244 -11.60 -2.63 -2.41
CA ILE A 244 -12.63 -2.73 -1.36
C ILE A 244 -12.19 -3.64 -0.22
N LEU A 245 -11.70 -4.86 -0.55
CA LEU A 245 -11.31 -5.84 0.46
C LEU A 245 -10.11 -5.38 1.32
N THR A 246 -9.18 -4.61 0.76
CA THR A 246 -8.05 -4.13 1.56
C THR A 246 -8.42 -2.98 2.48
N ASP A 247 -9.41 -2.17 2.13
CA ASP A 247 -9.97 -1.18 3.03
C ASP A 247 -10.74 -1.84 4.19
N GLU A 248 -11.51 -2.91 3.91
CA GLU A 248 -12.09 -3.76 4.94
C GLU A 248 -11.00 -4.38 5.85
N GLY A 249 -9.90 -4.89 5.25
CA GLY A 249 -8.73 -5.38 5.98
C GLY A 249 -8.11 -4.34 6.90
N SER A 250 -8.13 -3.06 6.51
CA SER A 250 -7.64 -1.97 7.36
C SER A 250 -8.42 -1.82 8.66
N CYS A 251 -9.72 -2.06 8.61
CA CYS A 251 -10.57 -2.06 9.81
C CYS A 251 -10.17 -3.17 10.79
N ILE A 252 -9.74 -4.33 10.29
CA ILE A 252 -9.28 -5.46 11.12
C ILE A 252 -8.06 -5.07 11.95
N THR A 253 -7.12 -4.32 11.37
CA THR A 253 -5.91 -3.87 12.06
C THR A 253 -6.14 -2.73 13.04
N GLY A 254 -7.28 -2.07 12.95
CA GLY A 254 -7.69 -0.95 13.81
C GLY A 254 -7.20 0.42 13.34
N SER A 255 -6.42 0.53 12.28
CA SER A 255 -6.03 1.82 11.67
C SER A 255 -5.46 1.65 10.27
N MET A 256 -5.92 2.49 9.33
CA MET A 256 -5.31 2.62 8.00
C MET A 256 -3.89 3.19 8.05
N GLY A 257 -3.56 3.96 9.09
CA GLY A 257 -2.23 4.52 9.34
C GLY A 257 -1.15 3.49 9.70
N LEU A 258 -1.51 2.19 9.73
CA LEU A 258 -0.60 1.07 9.97
C LEU A 258 -0.32 0.24 8.71
N LEU A 259 -1.00 0.51 7.60
CA LEU A 259 -0.94 -0.33 6.41
C LEU A 259 -0.09 0.29 5.31
N PRO A 260 1.09 -0.28 5.04
CA PRO A 260 1.92 0.08 3.89
C PRO A 260 1.42 -0.60 2.63
N SER A 261 1.91 -0.16 1.47
CA SER A 261 1.80 -0.90 0.23
C SER A 261 3.01 -0.71 -0.68
N ALA A 262 3.17 -1.64 -1.61
CA ALA A 262 4.13 -1.55 -2.70
C ALA A 262 3.40 -1.78 -4.02
N SER A 263 3.63 -0.90 -4.98
CA SER A 263 3.18 -1.07 -6.37
C SER A 263 4.38 -1.41 -7.23
N THR A 264 4.39 -2.60 -7.82
CA THR A 264 5.50 -3.13 -8.60
C THR A 264 5.05 -3.54 -10.01
N GLY A 265 5.98 -3.63 -10.95
CA GLY A 265 5.64 -3.97 -12.32
C GLY A 265 6.85 -3.97 -13.25
N GLU A 266 6.70 -3.29 -14.38
CA GLU A 266 7.68 -3.32 -15.47
C GLU A 266 8.84 -2.34 -15.28
N SER A 267 8.67 -1.30 -14.46
CA SER A 267 9.69 -0.29 -14.21
C SER A 267 9.83 0.05 -12.72
N THR A 268 10.12 1.31 -12.42
CA THR A 268 10.40 1.80 -11.05
C THR A 268 9.25 1.50 -10.07
N PRO A 269 9.49 0.75 -9.00
CA PRO A 269 8.47 0.44 -7.99
C PRO A 269 8.10 1.68 -7.17
N VAL A 270 6.85 1.70 -6.67
CA VAL A 270 6.33 2.76 -5.81
C VAL A 270 5.96 2.18 -4.45
N PHE A 271 6.38 2.84 -3.38
CA PHE A 271 6.09 2.48 -2.00
C PHE A 271 5.29 3.59 -1.34
N GLU A 272 4.11 3.26 -0.84
CA GLU A 272 3.11 4.23 -0.37
C GLU A 272 2.26 3.67 0.76
N PRO A 273 1.72 4.50 1.68
CA PRO A 273 0.65 4.06 2.57
C PRO A 273 -0.63 3.82 1.78
N ILE A 274 -1.57 3.01 2.31
CA ILE A 274 -2.85 2.78 1.63
C ILE A 274 -3.86 3.93 1.84
N HIS A 275 -3.68 4.72 2.90
CA HIS A 275 -4.60 5.81 3.24
C HIS A 275 -4.47 7.02 2.30
N GLY A 276 -5.53 7.82 2.22
CA GLY A 276 -5.56 9.06 1.44
C GLY A 276 -4.88 10.25 2.12
N SER A 277 -5.12 11.43 1.59
CA SER A 277 -4.46 12.69 1.97
C SER A 277 -4.93 13.31 3.28
N TRP A 278 -6.11 12.96 3.76
CA TRP A 278 -6.75 13.51 4.96
C TRP A 278 -6.48 15.03 5.18
N PRO A 279 -7.03 15.90 4.33
CA PRO A 279 -6.70 17.32 4.33
C PRO A 279 -6.99 18.05 5.66
N GLN A 280 -7.95 17.51 6.44
CA GLN A 280 -8.32 18.08 7.75
C GLN A 280 -7.21 17.91 8.80
N GLY A 281 -6.32 16.94 8.61
CA GLY A 281 -5.17 16.70 9.49
C GLY A 281 -3.91 17.49 9.12
N LYS A 282 -3.91 18.17 7.96
CA LYS A 282 -2.75 18.89 7.43
C LYS A 282 -2.22 19.94 8.41
N GLY A 283 -0.93 19.87 8.72
CA GLY A 283 -0.23 20.84 9.57
C GLY A 283 -0.50 20.70 11.07
N LEU A 284 -1.32 19.73 11.48
CA LEU A 284 -1.68 19.56 12.90
C LEU A 284 -0.71 18.67 13.69
N ASN A 285 0.25 18.03 13.04
CA ASN A 285 1.20 17.11 13.67
C ASN A 285 0.51 15.95 14.43
N ILE A 286 -0.60 15.42 13.88
CA ILE A 286 -1.40 14.34 14.48
C ILE A 286 -1.51 13.09 13.61
N ALA A 287 -1.09 13.18 12.36
CA ALA A 287 -1.16 12.08 11.41
C ALA A 287 -0.22 10.92 11.83
N ASN A 288 -0.70 9.69 11.71
CA ASN A 288 0.10 8.52 11.99
C ASN A 288 1.12 8.27 10.86
N PRO A 289 2.45 8.33 11.12
CA PRO A 289 3.45 8.15 10.08
C PRO A 289 3.82 6.68 9.83
N LEU A 290 3.25 5.73 10.60
CA LEU A 290 3.74 4.35 10.63
C LEU A 290 3.53 3.63 9.30
N ALA A 291 2.42 3.87 8.58
CA ALA A 291 2.20 3.28 7.27
C ALA A 291 3.28 3.73 6.26
N GLN A 292 3.65 5.02 6.26
CA GLN A 292 4.73 5.54 5.43
C GLN A 292 6.09 4.93 5.81
N ILE A 293 6.37 4.81 7.10
CA ILE A 293 7.60 4.19 7.63
C ILE A 293 7.66 2.70 7.28
N LEU A 294 6.54 1.98 7.38
CA LEU A 294 6.45 0.57 6.97
C LEU A 294 6.59 0.40 5.45
N SER A 295 6.15 1.39 4.66
CA SER A 295 6.41 1.41 3.21
C SER A 295 7.90 1.51 2.89
N VAL A 296 8.67 2.23 3.72
CA VAL A 296 10.14 2.23 3.63
C VAL A 296 10.72 0.84 3.97
N ALA A 297 10.13 0.10 4.91
CA ALA A 297 10.55 -1.28 5.17
C ALA A 297 10.35 -2.15 3.92
N MET A 298 9.19 -2.06 3.27
CA MET A 298 8.91 -2.78 2.02
C MET A 298 9.87 -2.39 0.90
N LEU A 299 10.30 -1.12 0.83
CA LEU A 299 11.30 -0.65 -0.14
C LEU A 299 12.64 -1.39 0.05
N PHE A 300 13.15 -1.48 1.27
CA PHE A 300 14.38 -2.22 1.53
C PHE A 300 14.22 -3.72 1.23
N GLU A 301 13.11 -4.32 1.64
CA GLU A 301 12.80 -5.74 1.38
C GLU A 301 12.75 -6.05 -0.12
N TYR A 302 12.20 -5.15 -0.94
CA TYR A 302 12.16 -5.27 -2.40
C TYR A 302 13.58 -5.36 -3.01
N PHE A 303 14.54 -4.62 -2.47
CA PHE A 303 15.94 -4.70 -2.89
C PHE A 303 16.73 -5.81 -2.21
N ASN A 304 16.06 -6.80 -1.61
CA ASN A 304 16.65 -7.90 -0.85
C ASN A 304 17.47 -7.46 0.39
N LEU A 305 17.23 -6.27 0.90
CA LEU A 305 17.84 -5.72 2.11
C LEU A 305 16.97 -6.07 3.33
N GLN A 306 16.87 -7.37 3.62
CA GLN A 306 15.95 -7.93 4.61
C GLN A 306 16.29 -7.51 6.06
N ALA A 307 17.54 -7.26 6.37
CA ALA A 307 17.96 -6.84 7.71
C ALA A 307 17.50 -5.42 8.02
N GLU A 308 17.55 -4.54 7.01
CA GLU A 308 17.12 -3.16 7.03
C GLU A 308 15.59 -3.09 7.23
N GLY A 309 14.83 -3.81 6.42
CA GLY A 309 13.37 -3.90 6.54
C GLY A 309 12.94 -4.43 7.91
N ARG A 310 13.56 -5.52 8.38
CA ARG A 310 13.28 -6.06 9.72
C ARG A 310 13.57 -5.07 10.83
N LEU A 311 14.65 -4.29 10.75
CA LEU A 311 14.96 -3.28 11.77
C LEU A 311 13.88 -2.20 11.85
N ILE A 312 13.36 -1.74 10.72
CA ILE A 312 12.25 -0.78 10.68
C ILE A 312 11.00 -1.38 11.34
N ARG A 313 10.62 -2.61 10.98
CA ARG A 313 9.45 -3.29 11.56
C ARG A 313 9.59 -3.49 13.07
N GLN A 314 10.80 -3.84 13.54
CA GLN A 314 11.12 -3.94 14.98
C GLN A 314 11.00 -2.58 15.67
N ALA A 315 11.46 -1.49 15.06
CA ALA A 315 11.35 -0.15 15.62
C ALA A 315 9.89 0.30 15.73
N VAL A 316 9.07 0.02 14.72
CA VAL A 316 7.62 0.29 14.75
C VAL A 316 6.95 -0.52 15.87
N SER A 317 7.18 -1.81 15.94
CA SER A 317 6.61 -2.67 16.99
C SER A 317 7.05 -2.20 18.40
N ALA A 318 8.30 -1.77 18.56
CA ALA A 318 8.83 -1.25 19.81
C ALA A 318 8.19 0.10 20.20
N SER A 319 7.95 1.01 19.24
CA SER A 319 7.26 2.28 19.49
C SER A 319 5.84 2.05 19.97
N LEU A 320 5.12 1.12 19.31
CA LEU A 320 3.77 0.73 19.69
C LEU A 320 3.73 0.11 21.10
N ALA A 321 4.66 -0.77 21.43
CA ALA A 321 4.78 -1.39 22.76
C ALA A 321 5.14 -0.37 23.84
N ALA A 322 5.94 0.65 23.52
CA ALA A 322 6.30 1.73 24.41
C ALA A 322 5.21 2.81 24.56
N ASN A 323 4.05 2.63 23.94
CA ASN A 323 2.94 3.62 23.86
C ASN A 323 3.36 4.97 23.23
N VAL A 324 4.39 4.98 22.39
CA VAL A 324 4.76 6.15 21.58
C VAL A 324 3.90 6.12 20.31
N ARG A 325 2.72 6.72 20.39
CA ARG A 325 1.63 6.60 19.41
C ARG A 325 0.96 7.93 19.16
N THR A 326 0.46 8.11 17.95
CA THR A 326 -0.41 9.23 17.58
C THR A 326 -1.82 9.08 18.20
N PRO A 327 -2.62 10.16 18.29
CA PRO A 327 -3.91 10.14 18.99
C PRO A 327 -4.86 9.03 18.52
N GLU A 328 -4.89 8.72 17.22
CA GLU A 328 -5.85 7.76 16.65
C GLU A 328 -5.70 6.33 17.17
N ILE A 329 -4.45 5.92 17.45
CA ILE A 329 -4.13 4.55 17.91
C ILE A 329 -3.73 4.53 19.41
N GLN A 330 -3.86 5.66 20.10
CA GLN A 330 -3.50 5.74 21.51
C GLN A 330 -4.59 5.12 22.41
N VAL A 331 -4.17 4.62 23.54
CA VAL A 331 -5.08 4.18 24.62
C VAL A 331 -5.70 5.42 25.28
N GLU A 332 -6.98 5.35 25.60
CA GLU A 332 -7.70 6.43 26.28
C GLU A 332 -6.99 6.83 27.60
N GLY A 333 -6.79 8.13 27.80
CA GLY A 333 -6.12 8.66 28.98
C GLY A 333 -4.57 8.56 28.99
N ALA A 334 -3.98 7.87 28.02
CA ALA A 334 -2.52 7.84 27.89
C ALA A 334 -1.97 9.08 27.14
N PRO A 335 -0.73 9.53 27.43
CA PRO A 335 -0.09 10.57 26.65
C PRO A 335 -0.01 10.16 25.18
N HIS A 336 -0.32 11.08 24.26
CA HIS A 336 -0.13 10.88 22.84
C HIS A 336 1.05 11.71 22.33
N TYR A 337 1.56 11.31 21.18
CA TYR A 337 2.69 11.91 20.51
C TYR A 337 2.26 12.41 19.12
N GLY A 338 2.89 13.46 18.64
CA GLY A 338 2.66 13.93 17.29
C GLY A 338 3.37 13.08 16.23
N THR A 339 3.08 13.37 14.98
CA THR A 339 3.70 12.72 13.81
C THR A 339 5.23 12.73 13.89
N ARG A 340 5.81 13.91 14.22
CA ARG A 340 7.25 14.11 14.29
C ARG A 340 7.89 13.38 15.47
N GLU A 341 7.25 13.40 16.63
CA GLU A 341 7.75 12.74 17.82
C GLU A 341 7.80 11.21 17.65
N VAL A 342 6.77 10.63 17.01
CA VAL A 342 6.77 9.20 16.68
C VAL A 342 7.89 8.88 15.69
N GLY A 343 8.03 9.65 14.63
CA GLY A 343 9.09 9.47 13.63
C GLY A 343 10.49 9.58 14.25
N GLN A 344 10.72 10.63 15.07
CA GLN A 344 12.00 10.84 15.74
C GLN A 344 12.34 9.69 16.70
N TRP A 345 11.36 9.19 17.46
CA TRP A 345 11.56 8.06 18.35
C TRP A 345 12.02 6.80 17.58
N ILE A 346 11.42 6.54 16.42
CA ILE A 346 11.78 5.40 15.55
C ILE A 346 13.22 5.59 15.02
N VAL A 347 13.57 6.79 14.55
CA VAL A 347 14.94 7.11 14.12
C VAL A 347 15.96 6.86 15.24
N ASP A 348 15.65 7.31 16.46
CA ASP A 348 16.54 7.14 17.62
C ASP A 348 16.68 5.65 17.99
N TYR A 349 15.60 4.88 17.93
CA TYR A 349 15.64 3.43 18.13
C TYR A 349 16.55 2.76 17.08
N ILE A 350 16.38 3.08 15.80
CA ILE A 350 17.20 2.54 14.72
C ILE A 350 18.67 2.85 14.95
N ARG A 351 19.01 4.08 15.28
CA ARG A 351 20.39 4.49 15.54
C ARG A 351 21.04 3.75 16.71
N LYS A 352 20.29 3.47 17.78
CA LYS A 352 20.76 2.77 18.98
C LYS A 352 20.80 1.25 18.84
N ALA A 353 20.01 0.65 17.96
CA ALA A 353 19.92 -0.79 17.81
C ALA A 353 21.27 -1.41 17.44
N ALA A 354 21.62 -2.55 18.02
CA ALA A 354 22.80 -3.30 17.63
C ALA A 354 22.57 -4.03 16.29
N ILE A 355 23.50 -3.91 15.35
CA ILE A 355 23.45 -4.72 14.13
C ILE A 355 23.94 -6.12 14.50
N LYS A 356 23.04 -7.09 14.57
CA LYS A 356 23.46 -8.50 14.58
C LYS A 356 23.95 -8.81 13.17
N ARG A 357 25.27 -8.83 12.99
CA ARG A 357 25.87 -9.41 11.78
C ARG A 357 25.54 -10.91 11.80
N GLY A 358 24.62 -11.33 10.91
CA GLY A 358 24.32 -12.74 10.66
C GLY A 358 25.44 -13.42 9.92
#